data_ee2141a2581eb1dcaf46e7268910e6e0
#
_entry.id   ee2141a2581eb1dcaf46e7268910e6e0
#
_cell.length_a   1.000
_cell.length_b   1.000
_cell.length_c   1.000
_cell.angle_alpha   90.00
_cell.angle_beta   90.00
_cell.angle_gamma   90.00
#
_symmetry.space_group_name_H-M   'P 1'
#
loop_
_entity.id
_entity.type
_entity.pdbx_description
1 polymer ?
#
loop_
_entity_poly.entity_id
_entity_poly.type
_entity_poly.pdbx_seq_one_letter_code
_entity_poly.pdbx_strand_id
1 'polypeptide(L)'
;MTLELYQHSLTLNTGEQTTLEQYKGKVLLIVNTASKCGFTPQYEGLEALYKKYHDKGFEILGFPCDQFGHQEPGSDEDIAQFCTLNFGVSFPLFKKTNVNGPDANPLFEALKNEAPGLLGSKRIKWNFTKFLVNAEGKVLKRYAPTIKPSSIDSDIAELLE
;
A
#
# COMPACT_ATOMS: atom_id res chain seq x y z
N MET A 1 1.18 -10.57 16.78
CA MET A 1 2.32 -10.69 15.94
C MET A 1 1.89 -10.93 14.52
N THR A 2 2.43 -11.95 13.82
CA THR A 2 2.09 -12.13 12.40
C THR A 2 0.61 -12.42 12.17
N LEU A 3 -0.02 -13.22 13.06
CA LEU A 3 -1.45 -13.53 12.93
C LEU A 3 -2.32 -12.30 13.11
N GLU A 4 -1.90 -11.36 13.97
CA GLU A 4 -2.65 -10.14 14.19
C GLU A 4 -2.74 -9.29 12.93
N LEU A 5 -1.68 -9.26 12.12
CA LEU A 5 -1.70 -8.49 10.88
C LEU A 5 -2.85 -8.94 9.98
N TYR A 6 -3.03 -10.24 9.83
CA TYR A 6 -4.07 -10.79 8.97
C TYR A 6 -5.50 -10.60 9.50
N GLN A 7 -5.65 -10.29 10.78
CA GLN A 7 -6.96 -10.10 11.40
C GLN A 7 -7.56 -8.72 11.11
N HIS A 8 -6.78 -7.80 10.56
CA HIS A 8 -7.26 -6.44 10.28
C HIS A 8 -8.40 -6.46 9.26
N SER A 9 -9.50 -5.78 9.61
CA SER A 9 -10.62 -5.57 8.70
C SER A 9 -10.25 -4.50 7.68
N LEU A 10 -10.66 -4.70 6.44
CA LEU A 10 -10.40 -3.79 5.34
C LEU A 10 -11.70 -3.51 4.59
N THR A 11 -11.79 -2.33 3.98
CA THR A 11 -12.93 -1.97 3.15
C THR A 11 -12.41 -1.68 1.74
N LEU A 12 -12.88 -2.44 0.76
CA LEU A 12 -12.54 -2.19 -0.63
C LEU A 12 -13.15 -0.87 -1.09
N ASN A 13 -12.63 -0.32 -2.18
CA ASN A 13 -13.15 0.94 -2.73
C ASN A 13 -14.61 0.85 -3.18
N THR A 14 -15.14 -0.36 -3.34
CA THR A 14 -16.55 -0.60 -3.63
C THR A 14 -17.43 -0.55 -2.40
N GLY A 15 -16.82 -0.50 -1.20
CA GLY A 15 -17.55 -0.57 0.06
C GLY A 15 -17.64 -1.98 0.64
N GLU A 16 -17.20 -2.98 -0.10
CA GLU A 16 -17.23 -4.37 0.38
C GLU A 16 -16.24 -4.57 1.53
N GLN A 17 -16.69 -5.24 2.60
CA GLN A 17 -15.86 -5.54 3.76
C GLN A 17 -15.08 -6.83 3.53
N THR A 18 -13.82 -6.83 3.95
CA THR A 18 -12.95 -8.00 3.87
C THR A 18 -11.92 -7.95 4.99
N THR A 19 -10.93 -8.84 4.95
CA THR A 19 -9.82 -8.84 5.91
C THR A 19 -8.53 -9.06 5.15
N LEU A 20 -7.41 -8.74 5.80
CA LEU A 20 -6.09 -8.99 5.22
C LEU A 20 -5.81 -10.49 5.07
N GLU A 21 -6.55 -11.34 5.78
CA GLU A 21 -6.37 -12.79 5.74
C GLU A 21 -6.49 -13.38 4.33
N GLN A 22 -7.29 -12.76 3.45
CA GLN A 22 -7.43 -13.25 2.07
C GLN A 22 -6.10 -13.22 1.30
N TYR A 23 -5.12 -12.45 1.78
CA TYR A 23 -3.81 -12.36 1.14
C TYR A 23 -2.73 -13.17 1.87
N LYS A 24 -3.14 -13.98 2.85
CA LYS A 24 -2.22 -14.81 3.63
C LYS A 24 -1.41 -15.72 2.70
N GLY A 25 -0.12 -15.82 2.96
CA GLY A 25 0.77 -16.63 2.14
C GLY A 25 1.38 -15.90 0.95
N LYS A 26 0.99 -14.65 0.72
CA LYS A 26 1.54 -13.83 -0.37
C LYS A 26 2.50 -12.78 0.17
N VAL A 27 3.46 -12.39 -0.67
CA VAL A 27 4.30 -11.22 -0.40
C VAL A 27 3.47 -9.99 -0.73
N LEU A 28 3.43 -9.02 0.17
CA LEU A 28 2.59 -7.82 0.01
C LEU A 28 3.42 -6.55 -0.04
N LEU A 29 3.03 -5.63 -0.91
CA LEU A 29 3.52 -4.26 -0.90
C LEU A 29 2.31 -3.37 -0.62
N ILE A 30 2.29 -2.77 0.57
CA ILE A 30 1.16 -1.95 1.03
C ILE A 30 1.59 -0.49 0.92
N VAL A 31 0.79 0.31 0.20
CA VAL A 31 1.18 1.68 -0.15
C VAL A 31 0.00 2.64 0.04
N ASN A 32 0.27 3.82 0.61
CA ASN A 32 -0.71 4.89 0.66
C ASN A 32 -0.54 5.76 -0.59
N THR A 33 -1.65 6.05 -1.27
CA THR A 33 -1.61 6.64 -2.61
C THR A 33 -2.37 7.95 -2.70
N ALA A 34 -2.13 8.70 -3.79
CA ALA A 34 -2.84 9.93 -4.08
C ALA A 34 -2.87 10.19 -5.59
N SER A 35 -3.91 10.91 -6.04
CA SER A 35 -4.12 11.19 -7.46
C SER A 35 -3.51 12.50 -7.95
N LYS A 36 -3.13 13.39 -7.02
CA LYS A 36 -2.65 14.74 -7.36
C LYS A 36 -1.29 15.07 -6.76
N CYS A 37 -0.47 14.06 -6.49
CA CYS A 37 0.85 14.21 -5.91
C CYS A 37 1.92 14.21 -7.00
N GLY A 38 3.07 14.85 -6.72
CA GLY A 38 4.22 14.76 -7.61
C GLY A 38 4.71 13.33 -7.80
N PHE A 39 4.43 12.43 -6.85
CA PHE A 39 4.80 11.01 -6.93
C PHE A 39 3.70 10.14 -7.58
N THR A 40 2.56 10.71 -7.96
CA THR A 40 1.46 9.96 -8.57
C THR A 40 1.90 9.11 -9.77
N PRO A 41 2.86 9.54 -10.61
CA PRO A 41 3.36 8.68 -11.68
C PRO A 41 3.93 7.34 -11.22
N GLN A 42 4.21 7.16 -9.92
CA GLN A 42 4.65 5.86 -9.40
C GLN A 42 3.59 4.77 -9.55
N TYR A 43 2.31 5.12 -9.78
CA TYR A 43 1.30 4.12 -10.12
C TYR A 43 1.73 3.26 -11.31
N GLU A 44 2.40 3.85 -12.29
CA GLU A 44 2.88 3.11 -13.46
C GLU A 44 3.87 2.01 -13.05
N GLY A 45 4.84 2.37 -12.22
CA GLY A 45 5.83 1.40 -11.74
C GLY A 45 5.23 0.35 -10.81
N LEU A 46 4.25 0.74 -9.98
CA LEU A 46 3.55 -0.20 -9.11
C LEU A 46 2.77 -1.22 -9.95
N GLU A 47 2.08 -0.76 -10.99
CA GLU A 47 1.33 -1.65 -11.85
C GLU A 47 2.27 -2.61 -12.62
N ALA A 48 3.45 -2.12 -13.03
CA ALA A 48 4.44 -2.95 -13.68
C ALA A 48 4.93 -4.08 -12.75
N LEU A 49 5.19 -3.77 -11.48
CA LEU A 49 5.57 -4.77 -10.49
C LEU A 49 4.44 -5.78 -10.28
N TYR A 50 3.22 -5.29 -10.19
CA TYR A 50 2.05 -6.14 -9.99
C TYR A 50 1.91 -7.15 -11.12
N LYS A 51 1.97 -6.68 -12.36
CA LYS A 51 1.87 -7.57 -13.53
C LYS A 51 3.00 -8.58 -13.58
N LYS A 52 4.20 -8.18 -13.17
CA LYS A 52 5.37 -9.04 -13.23
C LYS A 52 5.31 -10.18 -12.23
N TYR A 53 4.82 -9.91 -11.01
CA TYR A 53 4.92 -10.85 -9.90
C TYR A 53 3.60 -11.41 -9.37
N HIS A 54 2.47 -10.86 -9.79
CA HIS A 54 1.16 -11.28 -9.26
C HIS A 54 0.96 -12.80 -9.33
N ASP A 55 1.29 -13.41 -10.45
CA ASP A 55 1.10 -14.85 -10.64
C ASP A 55 2.09 -15.69 -9.83
N LYS A 56 3.06 -15.04 -9.20
CA LYS A 56 4.10 -15.71 -8.42
C LYS A 56 3.88 -15.61 -6.91
N GLY A 57 2.71 -15.11 -6.50
CA GLY A 57 2.38 -14.97 -5.08
C GLY A 57 2.64 -13.59 -4.50
N PHE A 58 2.49 -12.55 -5.30
CA PHE A 58 2.70 -11.16 -4.90
C PHE A 58 1.41 -10.36 -5.05
N GLU A 59 1.18 -9.44 -4.12
CA GLU A 59 0.02 -8.55 -4.18
C GLU A 59 0.44 -7.13 -3.82
N ILE A 60 -0.21 -6.14 -4.44
CA ILE A 60 -0.06 -4.73 -4.05
C ILE A 60 -1.41 -4.27 -3.53
N LEU A 61 -1.39 -3.62 -2.36
CA LEU A 61 -2.61 -3.10 -1.73
C LEU A 61 -2.50 -1.57 -1.66
N GLY A 62 -3.31 -0.88 -2.44
CA GLY A 62 -3.29 0.58 -2.53
C GLY A 62 -4.35 1.21 -1.63
N PHE A 63 -3.93 2.12 -0.76
CA PHE A 63 -4.81 2.81 0.18
C PHE A 63 -4.77 4.32 -0.08
N PRO A 64 -5.74 4.86 -0.83
CA PRO A 64 -5.79 6.30 -1.05
C PRO A 64 -5.92 7.06 0.26
N CYS A 65 -5.20 8.17 0.38
CA CYS A 65 -5.16 8.96 1.61
C CYS A 65 -5.08 10.45 1.28
N ASP A 66 -5.90 11.27 1.93
CA ASP A 66 -5.96 12.72 1.68
C ASP A 66 -5.22 13.55 2.73
N GLN A 67 -4.44 12.92 3.60
CA GLN A 67 -3.78 13.63 4.72
C GLN A 67 -2.55 14.44 4.32
N PHE A 68 -2.01 14.24 3.12
CA PHE A 68 -0.77 14.87 2.72
C PHE A 68 -1.04 15.92 1.63
N GLY A 69 -1.22 17.16 2.07
CA GLY A 69 -1.46 18.27 1.16
C GLY A 69 -2.81 18.20 0.45
N HIS A 70 -3.74 17.40 0.95
CA HIS A 70 -5.06 17.19 0.34
C HIS A 70 -4.96 16.83 -1.15
N GLN A 71 -4.04 15.90 -1.45
CA GLN A 71 -3.76 15.50 -2.84
C GLN A 71 -4.59 14.28 -3.29
N GLU A 72 -5.60 13.90 -2.48
CA GLU A 72 -6.56 12.86 -2.82
C GLU A 72 -7.98 13.32 -2.43
N PRO A 73 -8.50 14.42 -3.01
CA PRO A 73 -9.78 14.99 -2.59
C PRO A 73 -11.02 14.29 -3.15
N GLY A 74 -10.85 13.43 -4.16
CA GLY A 74 -11.98 12.78 -4.82
C GLY A 74 -12.63 11.68 -4.00
N SER A 75 -13.78 11.21 -4.47
CA SER A 75 -14.45 10.05 -3.90
C SER A 75 -13.71 8.77 -4.28
N ASP A 76 -14.06 7.65 -3.62
CA ASP A 76 -13.46 6.35 -3.96
C ASP A 76 -13.73 6.00 -5.44
N GLU A 77 -14.91 6.34 -5.96
CA GLU A 77 -15.24 6.11 -7.36
C GLU A 77 -14.36 6.96 -8.29
N ASP A 78 -14.18 8.26 -7.97
CA ASP A 78 -13.33 9.15 -8.75
C ASP A 78 -11.89 8.64 -8.78
N ILE A 79 -11.39 8.17 -7.66
CA ILE A 79 -10.03 7.63 -7.54
C ILE A 79 -9.88 6.38 -8.40
N ALA A 80 -10.85 5.48 -8.34
CA ALA A 80 -10.82 4.24 -9.14
C ALA A 80 -10.78 4.56 -10.64
N GLN A 81 -11.62 5.50 -11.09
CA GLN A 81 -11.64 5.92 -12.48
C GLN A 81 -10.32 6.56 -12.90
N PHE A 82 -9.77 7.44 -12.06
CA PHE A 82 -8.49 8.08 -12.32
C PHE A 82 -7.39 7.03 -12.53
N CYS A 83 -7.30 6.06 -11.63
CA CYS A 83 -6.26 5.04 -11.69
C CYS A 83 -6.38 4.17 -12.93
N THR A 84 -7.61 3.77 -13.30
CA THR A 84 -7.85 2.95 -14.47
C THR A 84 -7.51 3.71 -15.76
N LEU A 85 -8.02 4.95 -15.88
CA LEU A 85 -7.89 5.72 -17.12
C LEU A 85 -6.47 6.21 -17.36
N ASN A 86 -5.74 6.58 -16.31
CA ASN A 86 -4.43 7.19 -16.46
C ASN A 86 -3.26 6.21 -16.34
N PHE A 87 -3.42 5.13 -15.58
CA PHE A 87 -2.32 4.21 -15.30
C PHE A 87 -2.67 2.73 -15.48
N GLY A 88 -3.91 2.43 -15.84
CA GLY A 88 -4.34 1.04 -16.03
C GLY A 88 -4.18 0.17 -14.78
N VAL A 89 -4.35 0.77 -13.60
CA VAL A 89 -4.16 0.07 -12.34
C VAL A 89 -5.12 -1.10 -12.22
N SER A 90 -4.58 -2.30 -11.97
CA SER A 90 -5.38 -3.51 -11.78
C SER A 90 -5.18 -4.16 -10.41
N PHE A 91 -4.23 -3.67 -9.60
CA PHE A 91 -4.10 -4.17 -8.22
C PHE A 91 -5.22 -3.62 -7.33
N PRO A 92 -5.53 -4.30 -6.21
CA PRO A 92 -6.63 -3.87 -5.33
C PRO A 92 -6.45 -2.47 -4.77
N LEU A 93 -7.52 -1.68 -4.84
CA LEU A 93 -7.59 -0.37 -4.20
C LEU A 93 -8.63 -0.44 -3.09
N PHE A 94 -8.32 0.19 -1.98
CA PHE A 94 -9.19 0.20 -0.81
C PHE A 94 -9.85 1.56 -0.64
N LYS A 95 -10.84 1.61 0.27
CA LYS A 95 -11.51 2.85 0.60
C LYS A 95 -10.49 3.88 1.10
N LYS A 96 -10.67 5.13 0.71
CA LYS A 96 -9.83 6.24 1.19
C LYS A 96 -9.80 6.22 2.72
N THR A 97 -8.61 6.34 3.30
CA THR A 97 -8.43 6.20 4.74
C THR A 97 -7.33 7.13 5.24
N ASN A 98 -7.28 7.30 6.56
CA ASN A 98 -6.19 7.99 7.22
C ASN A 98 -5.11 7.00 7.62
N VAL A 99 -3.86 7.43 7.58
CA VAL A 99 -2.71 6.60 7.95
C VAL A 99 -1.96 7.15 9.17
N ASN A 100 -2.25 8.38 9.57
CA ASN A 100 -1.67 9.04 10.76
C ASN A 100 -2.80 9.61 11.62
N GLY A 101 -2.51 9.84 12.90
CA GLY A 101 -3.42 10.51 13.82
C GLY A 101 -4.41 9.57 14.51
N PRO A 102 -5.35 10.12 15.27
CA PRO A 102 -6.27 9.30 16.08
C PRO A 102 -7.24 8.44 15.27
N ASP A 103 -7.52 8.84 14.02
CA ASP A 103 -8.43 8.09 13.15
C ASP A 103 -7.68 7.21 12.14
N ALA A 104 -6.40 6.97 12.36
CA ALA A 104 -5.60 6.17 11.44
C ALA A 104 -6.14 4.74 11.35
N ASN A 105 -6.09 4.20 10.13
CA ASN A 105 -6.45 2.80 9.88
C ASN A 105 -5.58 1.89 10.76
N PRO A 106 -6.19 0.99 11.55
CA PRO A 106 -5.41 0.11 12.43
C PRO A 106 -4.32 -0.70 11.74
N LEU A 107 -4.53 -1.09 10.48
CA LEU A 107 -3.50 -1.77 9.71
C LEU A 107 -2.24 -0.91 9.60
N PHE A 108 -2.41 0.39 9.30
CA PHE A 108 -1.27 1.30 9.18
C PHE A 108 -0.59 1.55 10.52
N GLU A 109 -1.33 1.52 11.62
CA GLU A 109 -0.72 1.60 12.94
C GLU A 109 0.20 0.40 13.18
N ALA A 110 -0.25 -0.80 12.81
CA ALA A 110 0.57 -2.01 12.93
C ALA A 110 1.82 -1.92 12.04
N LEU A 111 1.65 -1.48 10.79
CA LEU A 111 2.77 -1.34 9.85
C LEU A 111 3.82 -0.37 10.37
N LYS A 112 3.39 0.79 10.88
CA LYS A 112 4.29 1.81 11.40
C LYS A 112 5.06 1.32 12.63
N ASN A 113 4.42 0.54 13.49
CA ASN A 113 5.06 -0.01 14.67
C ASN A 113 6.12 -1.07 14.31
N GLU A 114 5.84 -1.89 13.31
CA GLU A 114 6.74 -2.96 12.90
C GLU A 114 7.91 -2.44 12.06
N ALA A 115 7.70 -1.38 11.28
CA ALA A 115 8.72 -0.81 10.40
C ALA A 115 8.74 0.71 10.52
N PRO A 116 9.36 1.25 11.58
CA PRO A 116 9.47 2.70 11.73
C PRO A 116 10.41 3.29 10.66
N GLY A 117 10.24 4.58 10.42
CA GLY A 117 11.05 5.29 9.45
C GLY A 117 12.36 5.80 10.03
N LEU A 118 12.90 6.83 9.40
CA LEU A 118 14.18 7.42 9.77
C LEU A 118 14.19 7.83 11.24
N LEU A 119 15.27 7.50 11.95
CA LEU A 119 15.48 7.81 13.36
C LEU A 119 14.38 7.30 14.27
N GLY A 120 13.73 6.21 13.88
CA GLY A 120 12.66 5.60 14.67
C GLY A 120 11.32 6.29 14.57
N SER A 121 11.16 7.28 13.69
CA SER A 121 9.90 7.98 13.50
C SER A 121 8.85 7.02 12.93
N LYS A 122 7.68 6.95 13.57
CA LYS A 122 6.61 6.07 13.11
C LYS A 122 5.69 6.73 12.11
N ARG A 123 5.55 8.06 12.18
CA ARG A 123 4.65 8.81 11.31
C ARG A 123 4.99 8.57 9.83
N ILE A 124 3.97 8.38 9.01
CA ILE A 124 4.11 8.36 7.56
C ILE A 124 4.29 9.80 7.10
N LYS A 125 5.35 10.06 6.33
CA LYS A 125 5.75 11.42 6.01
C LYS A 125 5.03 12.01 4.80
N TRP A 126 4.66 11.17 3.83
CA TRP A 126 4.03 11.66 2.61
C TRP A 126 3.36 10.51 1.84
N ASN A 127 2.69 10.87 0.73
CA ASN A 127 2.08 9.89 -0.18
C ASN A 127 3.13 8.96 -0.77
N PHE A 128 2.70 7.76 -1.13
CA PHE A 128 3.55 6.71 -1.75
C PHE A 128 4.67 6.20 -0.86
N THR A 129 4.43 6.17 0.45
CA THR A 129 5.22 5.39 1.39
C THR A 129 4.79 3.93 1.23
N LYS A 130 5.75 3.01 1.18
CA LYS A 130 5.48 1.59 0.93
C LYS A 130 5.98 0.75 2.08
N PHE A 131 5.26 -0.34 2.36
CA PHE A 131 5.66 -1.34 3.36
C PHE A 131 5.72 -2.70 2.69
N LEU A 132 6.83 -3.42 2.87
CA LEU A 132 7.01 -4.76 2.32
C LEU A 132 6.76 -5.80 3.41
N VAL A 133 5.87 -6.75 3.12
CA VAL A 133 5.46 -7.81 4.04
C VAL A 133 5.78 -9.16 3.40
N ASN A 134 6.44 -10.06 4.13
CA ASN A 134 6.77 -11.37 3.58
C ASN A 134 5.57 -12.33 3.62
N ALA A 135 5.75 -13.52 3.04
CA ALA A 135 4.66 -14.50 2.93
C ALA A 135 4.16 -15.02 4.28
N GLU A 136 4.94 -14.85 5.36
CA GLU A 136 4.55 -15.22 6.72
C GLU A 136 3.87 -14.08 7.47
N GLY A 137 3.65 -12.94 6.84
CA GLY A 137 2.96 -11.81 7.45
C GLY A 137 3.87 -10.92 8.29
N LYS A 138 5.18 -11.03 8.13
CA LYS A 138 6.11 -10.16 8.84
C LYS A 138 6.41 -8.93 8.02
N VAL A 139 6.29 -7.74 8.63
CA VAL A 139 6.62 -6.47 7.99
C VAL A 139 8.14 -6.31 8.02
N LEU A 140 8.77 -6.29 6.85
CA LEU A 140 10.22 -6.30 6.73
C LEU A 140 10.84 -4.93 6.60
N LYS A 141 10.21 -4.04 5.83
CA LYS A 141 10.80 -2.76 5.46
C LYS A 141 9.75 -1.71 5.18
N ARG A 142 10.14 -0.46 5.41
CA ARG A 142 9.41 0.71 4.93
C ARG A 142 10.27 1.39 3.86
N TYR A 143 9.66 1.78 2.75
CA TYR A 143 10.33 2.55 1.70
C TYR A 143 9.76 3.96 1.67
N ALA A 144 10.64 4.95 1.67
CA ALA A 144 10.27 6.36 1.60
C ALA A 144 9.57 6.68 0.26
N PRO A 145 8.78 7.77 0.20
CA PRO A 145 8.09 8.15 -1.05
C PRO A 145 9.01 8.28 -2.25
N THR A 146 10.24 8.74 -2.05
CA THR A 146 11.20 8.94 -3.14
C THR A 146 11.74 7.63 -3.73
N ILE A 147 11.56 6.50 -3.05
CA ILE A 147 12.02 5.21 -3.56
C ILE A 147 11.07 4.74 -4.65
N LYS A 148 11.58 4.64 -5.86
CA LYS A 148 10.76 4.23 -7.01
C LYS A 148 10.39 2.76 -6.93
N PRO A 149 9.21 2.35 -7.44
CA PRO A 149 8.83 0.95 -7.46
C PRO A 149 9.88 0.04 -8.11
N SER A 150 10.53 0.50 -9.17
CA SER A 150 11.58 -0.30 -9.84
C SER A 150 12.75 -0.63 -8.92
N SER A 151 13.00 0.21 -7.91
CA SER A 151 14.08 -0.04 -6.94
C SER A 151 13.71 -1.11 -5.91
N ILE A 152 12.45 -1.49 -5.83
CA ILE A 152 11.95 -2.52 -4.90
C ILE A 152 11.93 -3.91 -5.56
N ASP A 153 12.04 -3.96 -6.88
CA ASP A 153 11.92 -5.18 -7.68
C ASP A 153 12.78 -6.33 -7.13
N SER A 154 14.07 -6.06 -6.88
CA SER A 154 14.98 -7.11 -6.41
C SER A 154 14.60 -7.66 -5.05
N ASP A 155 14.11 -6.80 -4.14
CA ASP A 155 13.67 -7.24 -2.83
C ASP A 155 12.46 -8.18 -2.95
N ILE A 156 11.53 -7.86 -3.84
CA ILE A 156 10.35 -8.70 -4.10
C ILE A 156 10.78 -10.04 -4.70
N ALA A 157 11.63 -9.99 -5.71
CA ALA A 157 12.11 -11.20 -6.39
C ALA A 157 12.77 -12.16 -5.38
N GLU A 158 13.57 -11.63 -4.48
CA GLU A 158 14.26 -12.41 -3.48
C GLU A 158 13.29 -13.13 -2.55
N LEU A 159 12.19 -12.48 -2.17
CA LEU A 159 11.19 -13.10 -1.30
C LEU A 159 10.33 -14.15 -2.00
N LEU A 160 10.29 -14.14 -3.32
CA LEU A 160 9.48 -15.06 -4.11
C LEU A 160 10.25 -16.29 -4.60
N GLU A 161 11.53 -16.37 -4.30
CA GLU A 161 12.36 -17.53 -4.67
C GLU A 161 12.00 -18.78 -3.87
#